data_916dfa645e3f230bac2f241728be8add
#
_entry.id   916dfa645e3f230bac2f241728be8add
#
_cell.length_a   1.000
_cell.length_b   1.000
_cell.length_c   1.000
_cell.angle_alpha   90.00
_cell.angle_beta   90.00
_cell.angle_gamma   90.00
#
_symmetry.space_group_name_H-M   'P 1'
#
loop_
_entity.id
_entity.type
_entity.pdbx_description
1 polymer ?
#
loop_
_entity_poly.entity_id
_entity_poly.type
_entity_poly.pdbx_seq_one_letter_code
_entity_poly.pdbx_strand_id
1 'polypeptide(L)'
;MNTYHHGNLKEELIKCACEICEKDGYAKLSIRSLAKESKVSQTAPYRHFKTKEELYAAVAREGFEKLYGVISKKSTLSTKEDLIHAGHEYIKFGLKHSNTYDLMFGTSFGGFNKYPTLLESANKTFELLQTNVNNISTNKDPEYIGEKCISMWAYIHGLVGILRQVSMVPDDYKDQDGPMDLSKRASKNIDEFLRKFIEDIIQ
;
A
#
# COMPACT_ATOMS: atom_id res chain seq x y z
N MET A 1 -15.26 34.81 -7.64
CA MET A 1 -14.92 34.13 -8.93
C MET A 1 -13.66 33.31 -8.70
N ASN A 2 -13.79 32.01 -8.61
CA ASN A 2 -12.63 31.12 -8.43
C ASN A 2 -11.87 31.03 -9.75
N THR A 3 -10.68 31.59 -9.81
CA THR A 3 -9.76 31.47 -10.93
C THR A 3 -9.34 30.01 -11.07
N TYR A 4 -9.96 29.29 -11.99
CA TYR A 4 -9.58 27.94 -12.39
C TYR A 4 -8.20 28.01 -13.05
N HIS A 5 -7.16 27.59 -12.34
CA HIS A 5 -5.83 27.42 -12.90
C HIS A 5 -5.82 26.21 -13.83
N HIS A 6 -5.90 26.46 -15.14
CA HIS A 6 -5.87 25.41 -16.19
C HIS A 6 -4.61 24.51 -16.19
N GLY A 7 -3.63 24.79 -15.34
CA GLY A 7 -2.36 24.04 -15.28
C GLY A 7 -2.37 22.79 -14.38
N ASN A 8 -3.37 22.62 -13.51
CA ASN A 8 -3.32 21.59 -12.45
C ASN A 8 -4.54 20.64 -12.41
N LEU A 9 -5.42 20.66 -13.45
CA LEU A 9 -6.65 19.87 -13.43
C LEU A 9 -6.39 18.37 -13.27
N LYS A 10 -5.32 17.83 -13.86
CA LYS A 10 -4.98 16.41 -13.75
C LYS A 10 -4.69 16.01 -12.29
N GLU A 11 -3.92 16.81 -11.56
CA GLU A 11 -3.58 16.55 -10.16
C GLU A 11 -4.82 16.69 -9.26
N GLU A 12 -5.67 17.69 -9.50
CA GLU A 12 -6.94 17.85 -8.78
C GLU A 12 -7.88 16.67 -9.03
N LEU A 13 -7.95 16.16 -10.25
CA LEU A 13 -8.72 14.96 -10.59
C LEU A 13 -8.15 13.73 -9.89
N ILE A 14 -6.83 13.55 -9.85
CA ILE A 14 -6.19 12.42 -9.14
C ILE A 14 -6.49 12.50 -7.64
N LYS A 15 -6.35 13.69 -7.05
CA LYS A 15 -6.68 13.90 -5.63
C LYS A 15 -8.13 13.54 -5.33
N CYS A 16 -9.07 14.03 -6.11
CA CYS A 16 -10.49 13.71 -5.97
C CYS A 16 -10.75 12.21 -6.17
N ALA A 17 -10.07 11.56 -7.12
CA ALA A 17 -10.17 10.12 -7.34
C ALA A 17 -9.67 9.31 -6.13
N CYS A 18 -8.56 9.75 -5.50
CA CYS A 18 -8.07 9.14 -4.25
C CYS A 18 -9.09 9.30 -3.11
N GLU A 19 -9.73 10.46 -2.98
CA GLU A 19 -10.77 10.71 -1.97
C GLU A 19 -12.00 9.80 -2.17
N ILE A 20 -12.48 9.67 -3.42
CA ILE A 20 -13.57 8.73 -3.75
C ILE A 20 -13.16 7.28 -3.44
N CYS A 21 -11.97 6.88 -3.86
CA CYS A 21 -11.47 5.53 -3.61
C CYS A 21 -11.40 5.23 -2.12
N GLU A 22 -10.82 6.13 -1.33
CA GLU A 22 -10.65 5.96 0.11
C GLU A 22 -11.99 5.86 0.85
N LYS A 23 -12.94 6.70 0.48
CA LYS A 23 -14.25 6.79 1.14
C LYS A 23 -15.20 5.65 0.74
N ASP A 24 -15.33 5.41 -0.57
CA ASP A 24 -16.41 4.61 -1.13
C ASP A 24 -15.91 3.29 -1.79
N GLY A 25 -14.60 3.09 -1.83
CA GLY A 25 -13.94 1.99 -2.52
C GLY A 25 -13.77 2.24 -4.02
N TYR A 26 -12.75 1.60 -4.60
CA TYR A 26 -12.44 1.77 -6.03
C TYR A 26 -13.56 1.31 -6.98
N ALA A 27 -14.45 0.42 -6.54
CA ALA A 27 -15.59 -0.01 -7.36
C ALA A 27 -16.55 1.15 -7.70
N LYS A 28 -16.65 2.16 -6.82
CA LYS A 28 -17.45 3.37 -7.02
C LYS A 28 -16.73 4.43 -7.84
N LEU A 29 -15.41 4.31 -8.02
CA LEU A 29 -14.63 5.22 -8.85
C LEU A 29 -14.86 4.94 -10.34
N SER A 30 -15.25 5.96 -11.07
CA SER A 30 -15.44 5.95 -12.52
C SER A 30 -15.15 7.35 -13.08
N ILE A 31 -14.89 7.46 -14.39
CA ILE A 31 -14.70 8.76 -15.05
C ILE A 31 -15.91 9.69 -14.82
N ARG A 32 -17.13 9.11 -14.82
CA ARG A 32 -18.37 9.87 -14.59
C ARG A 32 -18.52 10.32 -13.14
N SER A 33 -18.26 9.44 -12.15
CA SER A 33 -18.30 9.82 -10.73
C SER A 33 -17.23 10.86 -10.41
N LEU A 34 -16.04 10.74 -11.00
CA LEU A 34 -14.96 11.70 -10.88
C LEU A 34 -15.35 13.09 -11.41
N ALA A 35 -15.94 13.18 -12.63
CA ALA A 35 -16.38 14.45 -13.19
C ALA A 35 -17.43 15.14 -12.30
N LYS A 36 -18.38 14.35 -11.76
CA LYS A 36 -19.42 14.86 -10.85
C LYS A 36 -18.83 15.42 -9.57
N GLU A 37 -17.96 14.66 -8.90
CA GLU A 37 -17.38 15.04 -7.61
C GLU A 37 -16.41 16.22 -7.75
N SER A 38 -15.62 16.25 -8.83
CA SER A 38 -14.72 17.36 -9.15
C SER A 38 -15.44 18.60 -9.70
N LYS A 39 -16.77 18.55 -9.87
CA LYS A 39 -17.61 19.67 -10.40
C LYS A 39 -17.12 20.19 -11.74
N VAL A 40 -16.63 19.31 -12.61
CA VAL A 40 -16.22 19.65 -13.98
C VAL A 40 -17.17 19.06 -15.01
N SER A 41 -17.04 19.46 -16.28
CA SER A 41 -17.80 18.84 -17.36
C SER A 41 -17.52 17.35 -17.47
N GLN A 42 -18.50 16.55 -17.89
CA GLN A 42 -18.34 15.09 -18.02
C GLN A 42 -17.22 14.70 -19.00
N THR A 43 -16.86 15.57 -19.91
CA THR A 43 -15.79 15.35 -20.91
C THR A 43 -14.41 15.73 -20.41
N ALA A 44 -14.30 16.57 -19.38
CA ALA A 44 -12.99 17.05 -18.89
C ALA A 44 -12.05 15.94 -18.44
N PRO A 45 -12.45 14.95 -17.61
CA PRO A 45 -11.56 13.89 -17.19
C PRO A 45 -11.06 13.00 -18.33
N TYR A 46 -11.83 12.84 -19.43
CA TYR A 46 -11.41 12.03 -20.58
C TYR A 46 -10.20 12.61 -21.34
N ARG A 47 -9.87 13.88 -21.11
CA ARG A 47 -8.64 14.48 -21.64
C ARG A 47 -7.40 13.95 -20.93
N HIS A 48 -7.55 13.41 -19.73
CA HIS A 48 -6.47 12.94 -18.86
C HIS A 48 -6.46 11.42 -18.66
N PHE A 49 -7.65 10.79 -18.68
CA PHE A 49 -7.83 9.36 -18.49
C PHE A 49 -8.71 8.80 -19.59
N LYS A 50 -8.13 7.98 -20.48
CA LYS A 50 -8.87 7.38 -21.61
C LYS A 50 -9.75 6.24 -21.14
N THR A 51 -9.31 5.52 -20.10
CA THR A 51 -9.98 4.34 -19.56
C THR A 51 -10.11 4.43 -18.04
N LYS A 52 -10.95 3.59 -17.48
CA LYS A 52 -11.11 3.44 -16.02
C LYS A 52 -9.83 2.87 -15.39
N GLU A 53 -9.16 1.98 -16.11
CA GLU A 53 -7.91 1.36 -15.70
C GLU A 53 -6.77 2.38 -15.58
N GLU A 54 -6.67 3.35 -16.49
CA GLU A 54 -5.72 4.48 -16.38
C GLU A 54 -5.98 5.31 -15.11
N LEU A 55 -7.25 5.57 -14.80
CA LEU A 55 -7.63 6.27 -13.56
C LEU A 55 -7.26 5.44 -12.33
N TYR A 56 -7.51 4.14 -12.35
CA TYR A 56 -7.14 3.23 -11.28
C TYR A 56 -5.62 3.17 -11.07
N ALA A 57 -4.85 3.08 -12.16
CA ALA A 57 -3.40 3.09 -12.11
C ALA A 57 -2.85 4.41 -11.51
N ALA A 58 -3.47 5.54 -11.82
CA ALA A 58 -3.09 6.82 -11.22
C ALA A 58 -3.36 6.85 -9.70
N VAL A 59 -4.49 6.33 -9.23
CA VAL A 59 -4.80 6.24 -7.80
C VAL A 59 -3.88 5.25 -7.08
N ALA A 60 -3.61 4.09 -7.70
CA ALA A 60 -2.67 3.11 -7.16
C ALA A 60 -1.26 3.69 -7.03
N ARG A 61 -0.80 4.46 -8.01
CA ARG A 61 0.48 5.19 -7.95
C ARG A 61 0.54 6.11 -6.72
N GLU A 62 -0.48 6.93 -6.50
CA GLU A 62 -0.55 7.81 -5.32
C GLU A 62 -0.54 6.99 -4.01
N GLY A 63 -1.15 5.81 -4.02
CA GLY A 63 -1.09 4.87 -2.90
C GLY A 63 0.34 4.42 -2.61
N PHE A 64 1.10 4.01 -3.64
CA PHE A 64 2.52 3.62 -3.50
C PHE A 64 3.41 4.79 -3.05
N GLU A 65 3.21 6.00 -3.59
CA GLU A 65 3.95 7.18 -3.14
C GLU A 65 3.69 7.51 -1.65
N LYS A 66 2.44 7.39 -1.20
CA LYS A 66 2.11 7.56 0.22
C LYS A 66 2.73 6.47 1.09
N LEU A 67 2.65 5.20 0.66
CA LEU A 67 3.27 4.08 1.37
C LEU A 67 4.78 4.28 1.47
N TYR A 68 5.46 4.59 0.34
CA TYR A 68 6.88 4.92 0.33
C TYR A 68 7.20 6.03 1.34
N GLY A 69 6.42 7.11 1.35
CA GLY A 69 6.62 8.25 2.24
C GLY A 69 6.54 7.91 3.73
N VAL A 70 5.72 6.93 4.13
CA VAL A 70 5.62 6.52 5.55
C VAL A 70 6.70 5.50 5.92
N ILE A 71 7.00 4.52 5.07
CA ILE A 71 8.01 3.48 5.38
C ILE A 71 9.45 3.99 5.29
N SER A 72 9.72 5.01 4.44
CA SER A 72 11.05 5.61 4.32
C SER A 72 11.37 6.63 5.42
N LYS A 73 10.36 7.07 6.16
CA LYS A 73 10.52 8.11 7.17
C LYS A 73 11.39 7.62 8.33
N LYS A 74 12.46 8.40 8.62
CA LYS A 74 13.42 8.10 9.70
C LYS A 74 14.21 6.79 9.52
N SER A 75 14.15 6.15 8.36
CA SER A 75 14.93 4.93 8.10
C SER A 75 16.34 5.28 7.63
N THR A 76 17.34 4.61 8.19
CA THR A 76 18.73 4.63 7.72
C THR A 76 19.03 3.53 6.71
N LEU A 77 18.07 2.60 6.54
CA LEU A 77 18.16 1.39 5.72
C LEU A 77 19.37 0.50 6.07
N SER A 78 19.76 0.47 7.35
CA SER A 78 21.00 -0.19 7.79
C SER A 78 20.83 -1.05 9.04
N THR A 79 19.63 -1.14 9.61
CA THR A 79 19.37 -1.88 10.85
C THR A 79 18.14 -2.77 10.76
N LYS A 80 18.09 -3.80 11.62
CA LYS A 80 16.87 -4.62 11.80
C LYS A 80 15.70 -3.75 12.32
N GLU A 81 15.98 -2.73 13.11
CA GLU A 81 14.99 -1.78 13.61
C GLU A 81 14.33 -0.98 12.47
N ASP A 82 15.09 -0.65 11.43
CA ASP A 82 14.53 0.01 10.23
C ASP A 82 13.52 -0.91 9.53
N LEU A 83 13.78 -2.22 9.45
CA LEU A 83 12.84 -3.20 8.89
C LEU A 83 11.58 -3.34 9.76
N ILE A 84 11.74 -3.39 11.08
CA ILE A 84 10.61 -3.46 12.02
C ILE A 84 9.73 -2.23 11.88
N HIS A 85 10.35 -1.05 11.85
CA HIS A 85 9.62 0.21 11.64
C HIS A 85 8.89 0.24 10.29
N ALA A 86 9.56 -0.12 9.21
CA ALA A 86 8.97 -0.17 7.87
C ALA A 86 7.80 -1.16 7.81
N GLY A 87 7.95 -2.34 8.42
CA GLY A 87 6.89 -3.35 8.53
C GLY A 87 5.69 -2.86 9.32
N HIS A 88 5.91 -2.20 10.46
CA HIS A 88 4.85 -1.58 11.26
C HIS A 88 4.08 -0.51 10.45
N GLU A 89 4.79 0.44 9.82
CA GLU A 89 4.16 1.49 9.03
C GLU A 89 3.44 0.93 7.78
N TYR A 90 3.96 -0.14 7.17
CA TYR A 90 3.28 -0.84 6.08
C TYR A 90 1.94 -1.44 6.54
N ILE A 91 1.93 -2.18 7.67
CA ILE A 91 0.72 -2.75 8.24
C ILE A 91 -0.29 -1.65 8.58
N LYS A 92 0.16 -0.61 9.28
CA LYS A 92 -0.67 0.53 9.64
C LYS A 92 -1.28 1.24 8.43
N PHE A 93 -0.51 1.38 7.35
CA PHE A 93 -1.01 1.90 6.08
C PHE A 93 -2.10 1.00 5.49
N GLY A 94 -1.87 -0.31 5.39
CA GLY A 94 -2.83 -1.27 4.85
C GLY A 94 -4.15 -1.36 5.64
N LEU A 95 -4.07 -1.21 6.96
CA LEU A 95 -5.26 -1.16 7.83
C LEU A 95 -6.01 0.15 7.68
N LYS A 96 -5.30 1.28 7.65
CA LYS A 96 -5.90 2.63 7.59
C LYS A 96 -6.46 2.96 6.21
N HIS A 97 -5.77 2.57 5.15
CA HIS A 97 -6.07 2.90 3.75
C HIS A 97 -6.54 1.67 2.98
N SER A 98 -7.43 0.88 3.58
CA SER A 98 -7.81 -0.44 3.07
C SER A 98 -8.35 -0.43 1.64
N ASN A 99 -9.17 0.55 1.26
CA ASN A 99 -9.72 0.66 -0.08
C ASN A 99 -8.64 1.00 -1.13
N THR A 100 -7.72 1.90 -0.79
CA THR A 100 -6.57 2.22 -1.65
C THR A 100 -5.61 1.04 -1.74
N TYR A 101 -5.36 0.35 -0.62
CA TYR A 101 -4.52 -0.84 -0.55
C TYR A 101 -5.06 -1.98 -1.45
N ASP A 102 -6.37 -2.23 -1.43
CA ASP A 102 -7.01 -3.22 -2.30
C ASP A 102 -6.83 -2.89 -3.79
N LEU A 103 -6.85 -1.61 -4.14
CA LEU A 103 -6.58 -1.19 -5.51
C LEU A 103 -5.10 -1.36 -5.88
N MET A 104 -4.17 -0.98 -4.99
CA MET A 104 -2.72 -1.08 -5.22
C MET A 104 -2.26 -2.51 -5.54
N PHE A 105 -2.78 -3.48 -4.80
CA PHE A 105 -2.38 -4.89 -4.89
C PHE A 105 -3.39 -5.78 -5.62
N GLY A 106 -4.48 -5.19 -6.11
CA GLY A 106 -5.49 -5.87 -6.91
C GLY A 106 -5.16 -5.96 -8.39
N THR A 107 -6.03 -6.61 -9.14
CA THR A 107 -5.88 -6.83 -10.59
C THR A 107 -6.74 -5.88 -11.44
N SER A 108 -7.38 -4.88 -10.81
CA SER A 108 -8.43 -4.05 -11.41
C SER A 108 -7.96 -3.14 -12.56
N PHE A 109 -6.65 -2.88 -12.68
CA PHE A 109 -6.05 -2.11 -13.79
C PHE A 109 -5.28 -3.00 -14.78
N GLY A 110 -5.30 -4.32 -14.63
CA GLY A 110 -4.80 -5.31 -15.57
C GLY A 110 -3.32 -5.66 -15.45
N GLY A 111 -2.45 -4.78 -14.98
CA GLY A 111 -1.03 -5.09 -14.75
C GLY A 111 -0.12 -3.87 -14.78
N PHE A 112 0.91 -3.90 -13.93
CA PHE A 112 1.86 -2.80 -13.73
C PHE A 112 2.63 -2.42 -14.99
N ASN A 113 2.96 -3.39 -15.83
CA ASN A 113 3.74 -3.19 -17.06
C ASN A 113 3.07 -2.25 -18.08
N LYS A 114 1.76 -2.04 -17.96
CA LYS A 114 1.01 -1.12 -18.82
C LYS A 114 1.13 0.35 -18.39
N TYR A 115 1.58 0.60 -17.16
CA TYR A 115 1.60 1.92 -16.53
C TYR A 115 2.99 2.22 -15.95
N PRO A 116 3.93 2.74 -16.75
CA PRO A 116 5.33 2.91 -16.34
C PRO A 116 5.51 3.70 -15.05
N THR A 117 4.75 4.77 -14.84
CA THR A 117 4.84 5.60 -13.62
C THR A 117 4.32 4.89 -12.38
N LEU A 118 3.30 4.03 -12.51
CA LEU A 118 2.85 3.17 -11.42
C LEU A 118 3.89 2.11 -11.09
N LEU A 119 4.45 1.47 -12.12
CA LEU A 119 5.52 0.47 -11.93
C LEU A 119 6.74 1.08 -11.24
N GLU A 120 7.14 2.28 -11.62
CA GLU A 120 8.24 3.02 -10.98
C GLU A 120 7.97 3.25 -9.49
N SER A 121 6.78 3.75 -9.11
CA SER A 121 6.43 3.99 -7.72
C SER A 121 6.35 2.70 -6.90
N ALA A 122 5.85 1.60 -7.49
CA ALA A 122 5.80 0.29 -6.84
C ALA A 122 7.22 -0.27 -6.63
N ASN A 123 8.08 -0.21 -7.65
CA ASN A 123 9.47 -0.67 -7.59
C ASN A 123 10.26 0.11 -6.54
N LYS A 124 10.16 1.45 -6.54
CA LYS A 124 10.80 2.32 -5.55
C LYS A 124 10.44 1.92 -4.12
N THR A 125 9.19 1.53 -3.90
CA THR A 125 8.73 1.05 -2.57
C THR A 125 9.39 -0.28 -2.20
N PHE A 126 9.52 -1.20 -3.15
CA PHE A 126 10.18 -2.49 -2.94
C PHE A 126 11.71 -2.37 -2.79
N GLU A 127 12.34 -1.45 -3.51
CA GLU A 127 13.78 -1.15 -3.42
C GLU A 127 14.23 -0.72 -2.02
N LEU A 128 13.36 -0.05 -1.23
CA LEU A 128 13.65 0.24 0.17
C LEU A 128 13.88 -1.04 0.98
N LEU A 129 13.02 -2.04 0.79
CA LEU A 129 13.16 -3.34 1.44
C LEU A 129 14.45 -4.02 0.99
N GLN A 130 14.71 -4.08 -0.33
CA GLN A 130 15.93 -4.71 -0.86
C GLN A 130 17.20 -4.04 -0.34
N THR A 131 17.24 -2.72 -0.31
CA THR A 131 18.38 -1.96 0.19
C THR A 131 18.65 -2.27 1.66
N ASN A 132 17.61 -2.26 2.51
CA ASN A 132 17.78 -2.56 3.93
C ASN A 132 18.21 -4.02 4.15
N VAL A 133 17.53 -4.99 3.54
CA VAL A 133 17.89 -6.41 3.64
C VAL A 133 19.33 -6.62 3.16
N ASN A 134 19.74 -6.03 2.04
CA ASN A 134 21.10 -6.13 1.54
C ASN A 134 22.13 -5.54 2.53
N ASN A 135 21.81 -4.41 3.17
CA ASN A 135 22.74 -3.75 4.08
C ASN A 135 23.00 -4.57 5.35
N ILE A 136 21.97 -5.22 5.90
CA ILE A 136 22.06 -5.94 7.17
C ILE A 136 22.41 -7.44 7.02
N SER A 137 22.19 -8.04 5.85
CA SER A 137 22.52 -9.45 5.62
C SER A 137 24.02 -9.67 5.54
N THR A 138 24.51 -10.78 6.09
CA THR A 138 25.90 -11.24 5.91
C THR A 138 26.12 -11.85 4.52
N ASN A 139 25.13 -12.58 4.02
CA ASN A 139 25.13 -13.10 2.66
C ASN A 139 24.68 -12.02 1.66
N LYS A 140 25.53 -11.71 0.67
CA LYS A 140 25.31 -10.70 -0.37
C LYS A 140 24.90 -11.28 -1.71
N ASP A 141 24.61 -12.58 -1.77
CA ASP A 141 24.09 -13.21 -2.97
C ASP A 141 22.74 -12.58 -3.38
N PRO A 142 22.59 -12.08 -4.62
CA PRO A 142 21.35 -11.45 -5.08
C PRO A 142 20.13 -12.35 -5.00
N GLU A 143 20.28 -13.66 -5.22
CA GLU A 143 19.19 -14.63 -5.13
C GLU A 143 18.73 -14.78 -3.68
N TYR A 144 19.67 -14.92 -2.75
CA TYR A 144 19.38 -14.95 -1.31
C TYR A 144 18.64 -13.68 -0.86
N ILE A 145 19.13 -12.49 -1.24
CA ILE A 145 18.49 -11.21 -0.90
C ILE A 145 17.07 -11.15 -1.47
N GLY A 146 16.89 -11.56 -2.73
CA GLY A 146 15.59 -11.60 -3.39
C GLY A 146 14.59 -12.51 -2.67
N GLU A 147 15.00 -13.72 -2.29
CA GLU A 147 14.17 -14.65 -1.51
C GLU A 147 13.74 -14.07 -0.16
N LYS A 148 14.67 -13.43 0.57
CA LYS A 148 14.35 -12.79 1.85
C LYS A 148 13.36 -11.64 1.68
N CYS A 149 13.52 -10.80 0.66
CA CYS A 149 12.61 -9.70 0.37
C CYS A 149 11.20 -10.20 0.02
N ILE A 150 11.08 -11.22 -0.83
CA ILE A 150 9.77 -11.80 -1.18
C ILE A 150 9.12 -12.45 0.04
N SER A 151 9.88 -13.17 0.86
CA SER A 151 9.37 -13.80 2.08
C SER A 151 8.85 -12.76 3.08
N MET A 152 9.60 -11.67 3.30
CA MET A 152 9.19 -10.58 4.18
C MET A 152 7.96 -9.85 3.65
N TRP A 153 7.94 -9.55 2.35
CA TRP A 153 6.79 -8.90 1.74
C TRP A 153 5.53 -9.77 1.82
N ALA A 154 5.62 -11.05 1.47
CA ALA A 154 4.50 -11.99 1.55
C ALA A 154 3.96 -12.10 2.99
N TYR A 155 4.86 -12.17 3.98
CA TYR A 155 4.49 -12.23 5.38
C TYR A 155 3.73 -10.98 5.84
N ILE A 156 4.28 -9.79 5.60
CA ILE A 156 3.67 -8.52 6.02
C ILE A 156 2.36 -8.27 5.27
N HIS A 157 2.34 -8.57 3.96
CA HIS A 157 1.13 -8.45 3.14
C HIS A 157 0.02 -9.39 3.63
N GLY A 158 0.36 -10.63 3.96
CA GLY A 158 -0.57 -11.59 4.58
C GLY A 158 -1.09 -11.12 5.93
N LEU A 159 -0.23 -10.54 6.77
CA LEU A 159 -0.63 -9.97 8.06
C LEU A 159 -1.67 -8.86 7.91
N VAL A 160 -1.53 -7.96 6.93
CA VAL A 160 -2.54 -6.92 6.67
C VAL A 160 -3.90 -7.56 6.42
N GLY A 161 -3.97 -8.61 5.60
CA GLY A 161 -5.21 -9.33 5.33
C GLY A 161 -5.83 -9.96 6.58
N ILE A 162 -5.02 -10.63 7.38
CA ILE A 162 -5.46 -11.27 8.63
C ILE A 162 -5.94 -10.22 9.64
N LEU A 163 -5.17 -9.15 9.86
CA LEU A 163 -5.50 -8.12 10.84
C LEU A 163 -6.75 -7.32 10.45
N ARG A 164 -7.02 -7.15 9.16
CA ARG A 164 -8.28 -6.56 8.67
C ARG A 164 -9.48 -7.43 9.05
N GLN A 165 -9.36 -8.77 8.97
CA GLN A 165 -10.43 -9.66 9.42
C GLN A 165 -10.62 -9.59 10.93
N VAL A 166 -9.53 -9.55 11.70
CA VAL A 166 -9.58 -9.40 13.16
C VAL A 166 -10.32 -8.11 13.56
N SER A 167 -10.14 -7.01 12.83
CA SER A 167 -10.83 -5.74 13.12
C SER A 167 -12.34 -5.77 12.89
N MET A 168 -12.85 -6.77 12.17
CA MET A 168 -14.29 -6.98 11.92
C MET A 168 -14.94 -7.92 12.94
N VAL A 169 -14.15 -8.58 13.78
CA VAL A 169 -14.65 -9.55 14.76
C VAL A 169 -15.06 -8.82 16.03
N PRO A 170 -16.28 -9.04 16.58
CA PRO A 170 -16.72 -8.46 17.83
C PRO A 170 -15.74 -8.72 18.98
N ASP A 171 -15.66 -7.79 19.95
CA ASP A 171 -14.72 -7.90 21.07
C ASP A 171 -15.04 -9.09 21.99
N ASP A 172 -16.30 -9.48 22.08
CA ASP A 172 -16.79 -10.59 22.87
C ASP A 172 -16.67 -11.96 22.16
N TYR A 173 -16.27 -11.98 20.89
CA TYR A 173 -16.01 -13.21 20.16
C TYR A 173 -14.83 -13.99 20.76
N LYS A 174 -15.08 -15.27 21.08
CA LYS A 174 -14.09 -16.17 21.66
C LYS A 174 -14.01 -17.45 20.82
N ASP A 175 -12.85 -17.74 20.29
CA ASP A 175 -12.56 -18.97 19.58
C ASP A 175 -11.47 -19.85 20.28
N GLN A 176 -11.15 -19.51 21.54
CA GLN A 176 -10.27 -20.25 22.46
C GLN A 176 -9.03 -20.83 21.75
N ASP A 177 -8.01 -19.99 21.51
CA ASP A 177 -6.78 -20.35 20.77
C ASP A 177 -7.00 -20.64 19.27
N GLY A 178 -8.15 -20.32 18.74
CA GLY A 178 -8.39 -20.32 17.31
C GLY A 178 -7.66 -19.17 16.58
N PRO A 179 -7.68 -19.20 15.23
CA PRO A 179 -6.89 -18.26 14.44
C PRO A 179 -7.21 -16.79 14.73
N MET A 180 -8.46 -16.44 15.06
CA MET A 180 -8.83 -15.06 15.35
C MET A 180 -8.32 -14.60 16.71
N ASP A 181 -8.36 -15.46 17.75
CA ASP A 181 -7.83 -15.13 19.06
C ASP A 181 -6.31 -14.99 19.04
N LEU A 182 -5.61 -15.92 18.37
CA LEU A 182 -4.16 -15.83 18.13
C LEU A 182 -3.78 -14.55 17.39
N SER A 183 -4.53 -14.18 16.35
CA SER A 183 -4.29 -12.97 15.58
C SER A 183 -4.57 -11.69 16.38
N LYS A 184 -5.60 -11.68 17.25
CA LYS A 184 -5.85 -10.58 18.20
C LYS A 184 -4.69 -10.41 19.18
N ARG A 185 -4.12 -11.51 19.70
CA ARG A 185 -2.94 -11.47 20.57
C ARG A 185 -1.71 -10.91 19.85
N ALA A 186 -1.45 -11.36 18.63
CA ALA A 186 -0.34 -10.87 17.81
C ALA A 186 -0.50 -9.37 17.48
N SER A 187 -1.72 -8.90 17.19
CA SER A 187 -1.98 -7.49 16.87
C SER A 187 -1.69 -6.54 18.03
N LYS A 188 -1.84 -6.98 19.29
CA LYS A 188 -1.55 -6.18 20.48
C LYS A 188 -0.04 -5.92 20.67
N ASN A 189 0.82 -6.72 20.06
CA ASN A 189 2.26 -6.64 20.20
C ASN A 189 2.97 -6.84 18.87
N ILE A 190 2.52 -6.10 17.86
CA ILE A 190 2.92 -6.29 16.46
C ILE A 190 4.43 -6.08 16.25
N ASP A 191 5.06 -5.15 16.96
CA ASP A 191 6.49 -4.88 16.85
C ASP A 191 7.32 -6.06 17.35
N GLU A 192 6.92 -6.69 18.45
CA GLU A 192 7.56 -7.90 18.97
C GLU A 192 7.38 -9.09 18.02
N PHE A 193 6.21 -9.18 17.39
CA PHE A 193 5.90 -10.20 16.41
C PHE A 193 6.75 -10.05 15.14
N LEU A 194 6.90 -8.81 14.65
CA LEU A 194 7.78 -8.48 13.53
C LEU A 194 9.24 -8.72 13.86
N ARG A 195 9.68 -8.37 15.07
CA ARG A 195 11.05 -8.57 15.53
C ARG A 195 11.45 -10.05 15.46
N LYS A 196 10.66 -10.93 16.04
CA LYS A 196 10.91 -12.38 16.01
C LYS A 196 11.01 -12.90 14.58
N PHE A 197 10.07 -12.51 13.72
CA PHE A 197 10.10 -12.92 12.32
C PHE A 197 11.36 -12.44 11.60
N ILE A 198 11.77 -11.16 11.80
CA ILE A 198 12.96 -10.59 11.15
C ILE A 198 14.24 -11.25 11.68
N GLU A 199 14.32 -11.55 12.97
CA GLU A 199 15.45 -12.26 13.57
C GLU A 199 15.60 -13.69 13.03
N ASP A 200 14.48 -14.39 12.81
CA ASP A 200 14.47 -15.75 12.28
C ASP A 200 14.83 -15.80 10.78
N ILE A 201 14.43 -14.78 10.01
CA ILE A 201 14.60 -14.81 8.56
C ILE A 201 15.93 -14.23 8.09
N ILE A 202 16.51 -13.27 8.82
CA ILE A 202 17.80 -12.64 8.51
C ILE A 202 18.85 -13.10 9.51
N GLN A 203 19.65 -14.06 9.09
CA GLN A 203 20.82 -14.56 9.81
C GLN A 203 22.08 -13.82 9.41
#